data_3a41561c987a24895d28f5f803266ccd
#
_entry.id   3a41561c987a24895d28f5f803266ccd
#
_cell.length_a   1.000
_cell.length_b   1.000
_cell.length_c   1.000
_cell.angle_alpha   90.00
_cell.angle_beta   90.00
_cell.angle_gamma   90.00
#
_symmetry.space_group_name_H-M   'P 1'
#
loop_
_entity.id
_entity.type
_entity.pdbx_description
1 polymer ?
#
loop_
_entity_poly.entity_id
_entity_poly.type
_entity_poly.pdbx_seq_one_letter_code
_entity_poly.pdbx_strand_id
1 'polypeptide(L)'
;MAATIVLMKCTSATAAEETDVTAVGVRLKSVDDATTAPASAPITIPAADTAYSYETWLRFKCTVAPDNQCTNFQVWSLGTAIQTGAAKITINSDAVTAGVTPVNTVSSAGTRTDFVVSTAGAKIAVAGTLTSADDESEFVVVQLEVYSSATQGNVTQSNEFNYSYDEN
;
A
#
# COMPACT_ATOMS: atom_id res chain seq x y z
N MET A 1 -7.19 26.29 8.68
CA MET A 1 -5.89 26.10 7.97
C MET A 1 -5.97 24.75 7.28
N ALA A 2 -5.55 24.63 6.02
CA ALA A 2 -5.64 23.33 5.35
C ALA A 2 -4.76 22.29 6.06
N ALA A 3 -5.30 21.08 6.26
CA ALA A 3 -4.56 19.97 6.82
C ALA A 3 -3.41 19.54 5.89
N THR A 4 -2.38 18.97 6.47
CA THR A 4 -1.36 18.26 5.70
C THR A 4 -1.41 16.79 6.07
N ILE A 5 -1.80 15.97 5.11
CA ILE A 5 -1.85 14.52 5.23
C ILE A 5 -0.70 13.91 4.44
N VAL A 6 0.05 13.04 5.06
CA VAL A 6 1.15 12.27 4.45
C VAL A 6 0.80 10.78 4.43
N LEU A 7 1.34 10.07 3.45
CA LEU A 7 1.26 8.61 3.38
C LEU A 7 2.51 8.02 4.03
N MET A 8 2.33 7.29 5.12
CA MET A 8 3.39 6.63 5.85
C MET A 8 3.51 5.17 5.42
N LYS A 9 4.72 4.71 5.13
CA LYS A 9 5.05 3.29 5.10
C LYS A 9 5.52 2.86 6.49
N CYS A 10 4.91 1.80 6.99
CA CYS A 10 5.19 1.22 8.29
C CYS A 10 5.95 -0.10 8.12
N THR A 11 7.08 -0.24 8.81
CA THR A 11 7.99 -1.39 8.71
C THR A 11 8.31 -1.94 10.09
N SER A 12 9.09 -3.02 10.16
CA SER A 12 9.55 -3.67 11.39
C SER A 12 8.45 -4.41 12.19
N ALA A 13 8.80 -4.88 13.37
CA ALA A 13 7.87 -5.58 14.24
C ALA A 13 6.66 -4.69 14.57
N THR A 14 5.47 -5.23 14.39
CA THR A 14 4.19 -4.53 14.60
C THR A 14 3.97 -3.29 13.71
N ALA A 15 4.69 -3.19 12.57
CA ALA A 15 4.63 -2.04 11.67
C ALA A 15 4.86 -0.70 12.40
N ALA A 16 5.82 -0.67 13.34
CA ALA A 16 6.01 0.45 14.25
C ALA A 16 6.94 1.55 13.72
N GLU A 17 7.81 1.23 12.76
CA GLU A 17 8.71 2.22 12.17
C GLU A 17 8.05 2.89 10.96
N GLU A 18 7.95 4.20 11.00
CA GLU A 18 7.26 5.00 9.99
C GLU A 18 8.22 5.80 9.11
N THR A 19 7.94 5.79 7.82
CA THR A 19 8.65 6.61 6.84
C THR A 19 7.63 7.26 5.90
N ASP A 20 7.72 8.57 5.74
CA ASP A 20 6.92 9.31 4.75
C ASP A 20 7.30 8.87 3.33
N VAL A 21 6.34 8.33 2.61
CA VAL A 21 6.49 7.88 1.22
C VAL A 21 5.62 8.67 0.24
N THR A 22 5.01 9.76 0.67
CA THR A 22 4.14 10.60 -0.15
C THR A 22 4.80 11.02 -1.47
N ALA A 23 6.06 11.46 -1.39
CA ALA A 23 6.81 11.92 -2.57
C ALA A 23 7.46 10.80 -3.39
N VAL A 24 7.76 9.64 -2.78
CA VAL A 24 8.49 8.54 -3.44
C VAL A 24 7.58 7.40 -3.90
N GLY A 25 6.34 7.41 -3.44
CA GLY A 25 5.33 6.42 -3.78
C GLY A 25 5.51 5.05 -3.13
N VAL A 26 4.50 4.20 -3.32
CA VAL A 26 4.46 2.83 -2.79
C VAL A 26 5.37 1.92 -3.61
N ARG A 27 6.24 1.19 -2.95
CA ARG A 27 7.23 0.28 -3.58
C ARG A 27 7.05 -1.13 -3.06
N LEU A 28 6.76 -2.06 -3.97
CA LEU A 28 6.59 -3.49 -3.69
C LEU A 28 7.89 -4.22 -4.04
N LYS A 29 8.52 -4.89 -3.08
CA LYS A 29 9.86 -5.46 -3.19
C LYS A 29 10.08 -6.64 -2.25
N SER A 30 11.24 -7.28 -2.36
CA SER A 30 11.58 -8.49 -1.59
C SER A 30 12.15 -8.21 -0.19
N VAL A 31 12.20 -6.95 0.25
CA VAL A 31 12.69 -6.55 1.59
C VAL A 31 11.71 -5.61 2.28
N ASP A 32 11.62 -5.72 3.59
CA ASP A 32 10.78 -4.84 4.41
C ASP A 32 11.57 -3.62 4.87
N ASP A 33 11.67 -2.63 4.00
CA ASP A 33 12.19 -1.30 4.32
C ASP A 33 11.51 -0.24 3.45
N ALA A 34 11.66 1.03 3.79
CA ALA A 34 11.07 2.14 3.04
C ALA A 34 12.02 2.71 1.97
N THR A 35 13.33 2.49 2.07
CA THR A 35 14.36 3.25 1.35
C THR A 35 14.98 2.52 0.17
N THR A 36 15.17 1.19 0.25
CA THR A 36 15.80 0.41 -0.82
C THR A 36 15.03 0.52 -2.12
N ALA A 37 15.69 0.82 -3.22
CA ALA A 37 15.07 0.86 -4.53
C ALA A 37 14.58 -0.54 -4.97
N PRO A 38 13.42 -0.67 -5.64
CA PRO A 38 12.91 -1.98 -6.09
C PRO A 38 13.89 -2.75 -6.98
N ALA A 39 14.68 -2.06 -7.79
CA ALA A 39 15.71 -2.69 -8.63
C ALA A 39 16.83 -3.36 -7.82
N SER A 40 17.07 -2.93 -6.58
CA SER A 40 18.07 -3.52 -5.67
C SER A 40 17.49 -4.64 -4.80
N ALA A 41 16.17 -4.78 -4.77
CA ALA A 41 15.44 -5.81 -4.02
C ALA A 41 14.30 -6.39 -4.88
N PRO A 42 14.62 -7.00 -6.04
CA PRO A 42 13.59 -7.54 -6.93
C PRO A 42 12.91 -8.76 -6.31
N ILE A 43 11.67 -9.02 -6.72
CA ILE A 43 10.99 -10.27 -6.41
C ILE A 43 11.38 -11.27 -7.48
N THR A 44 11.93 -12.41 -7.04
CA THR A 44 12.34 -13.48 -7.94
C THR A 44 11.12 -14.21 -8.50
N ILE A 45 11.10 -14.47 -9.80
CA ILE A 45 10.08 -15.33 -10.41
C ILE A 45 10.27 -16.75 -9.87
N PRO A 46 9.26 -17.35 -9.23
CA PRO A 46 9.39 -18.68 -8.65
C PRO A 46 9.41 -19.76 -9.75
N ALA A 47 10.12 -20.86 -9.51
CA ALA A 47 10.11 -22.02 -10.43
C ALA A 47 8.76 -22.74 -10.44
N ALA A 48 8.03 -22.66 -9.33
CA ALA A 48 6.67 -23.18 -9.14
C ALA A 48 5.95 -22.30 -8.10
N ASP A 49 4.64 -22.41 -8.02
CA ASP A 49 3.79 -21.67 -7.08
C ASP A 49 3.83 -20.13 -7.25
N THR A 50 3.73 -19.40 -6.17
CA THR A 50 3.66 -17.94 -6.14
C THR A 50 4.73 -17.37 -5.21
N ALA A 51 5.46 -16.37 -5.68
CA ALA A 51 6.31 -15.53 -4.85
C ALA A 51 5.57 -14.24 -4.45
N TYR A 52 5.87 -13.74 -3.27
CA TYR A 52 5.25 -12.54 -2.72
C TYR A 52 6.30 -11.47 -2.43
N SER A 53 5.93 -10.20 -2.64
CA SER A 53 6.67 -9.12 -2.00
C SER A 53 6.48 -9.18 -0.49
N TYR A 54 7.34 -8.47 0.27
CA TYR A 54 6.92 -8.12 1.62
C TYR A 54 5.62 -7.33 1.55
N GLU A 55 4.77 -7.52 2.54
CA GLU A 55 3.61 -6.67 2.79
C GLU A 55 4.08 -5.22 2.90
N THR A 56 3.40 -4.32 2.25
CA THR A 56 3.60 -2.89 2.40
C THR A 56 2.46 -2.33 3.22
N TRP A 57 2.73 -2.09 4.48
CA TRP A 57 1.79 -1.51 5.43
C TRP A 57 1.83 0.00 5.30
N LEU A 58 0.68 0.59 5.04
CA LEU A 58 0.51 2.02 4.80
C LEU A 58 -0.56 2.57 5.72
N ARG A 59 -0.41 3.83 6.12
CA ARG A 59 -1.47 4.61 6.77
C ARG A 59 -1.33 6.09 6.46
N PHE A 60 -2.40 6.82 6.63
CA PHE A 60 -2.41 8.27 6.54
C PHE A 60 -2.08 8.86 7.89
N LYS A 61 -1.22 9.88 7.91
CA LYS A 61 -0.86 10.61 9.12
C LYS A 61 -1.08 12.10 8.90
N CYS A 62 -1.70 12.73 9.87
CA CYS A 62 -1.90 14.16 9.89
C CYS A 62 -0.64 14.84 10.44
N THR A 63 0.02 15.69 9.66
CA THR A 63 1.20 16.44 10.15
C THR A 63 0.86 17.89 10.48
N VAL A 64 -0.23 18.43 9.90
CA VAL A 64 -0.80 19.72 10.25
C VAL A 64 -2.28 19.52 10.48
N ALA A 65 -2.76 19.84 11.69
CA ALA A 65 -4.14 19.64 12.08
C ALA A 65 -5.13 20.37 11.15
N PRO A 66 -6.27 19.73 10.79
CA PRO A 66 -7.38 20.40 10.10
C PRO A 66 -8.07 21.43 11.00
N ASP A 67 -8.88 22.29 10.40
CA ASP A 67 -9.73 23.21 11.17
C ASP A 67 -10.81 22.46 11.99
N ASN A 68 -11.26 21.31 11.50
CA ASN A 68 -12.19 20.42 12.20
C ASN A 68 -11.72 18.97 12.14
N GLN A 69 -11.85 18.31 10.97
CA GLN A 69 -11.44 16.90 10.80
C GLN A 69 -11.12 16.55 9.34
N CYS A 70 -10.29 15.52 9.16
CA CYS A 70 -10.14 14.81 7.90
C CYS A 70 -10.77 13.42 8.00
N THR A 71 -11.60 13.07 7.04
CA THR A 71 -12.37 11.81 6.98
C THR A 71 -12.44 11.25 5.57
N ASN A 72 -13.17 10.16 5.39
CA ASN A 72 -13.44 9.55 4.08
C ASN A 72 -12.16 9.27 3.27
N PHE A 73 -11.16 8.71 3.95
CA PHE A 73 -9.94 8.27 3.27
C PHE A 73 -10.25 7.14 2.31
N GLN A 74 -9.75 7.26 1.09
CA GLN A 74 -9.95 6.30 0.03
C GLN A 74 -8.66 6.09 -0.75
N VAL A 75 -8.40 4.86 -1.18
CA VAL A 75 -7.26 4.51 -2.02
C VAL A 75 -7.72 3.79 -3.28
N TRP A 76 -7.02 3.99 -4.38
CA TRP A 76 -7.26 3.28 -5.64
C TRP A 76 -5.99 3.25 -6.49
N SER A 77 -5.94 2.33 -7.42
CA SER A 77 -4.89 2.26 -8.43
C SER A 77 -5.41 2.80 -9.76
N LEU A 78 -4.59 3.59 -10.45
CA LEU A 78 -4.78 3.91 -11.87
C LEU A 78 -3.66 3.21 -12.64
N GLY A 79 -4.02 2.43 -13.64
CA GLY A 79 -3.04 1.74 -14.48
C GLY A 79 -3.60 0.52 -15.18
N THR A 80 -2.76 -0.15 -15.92
CA THR A 80 -3.08 -1.43 -16.56
C THR A 80 -2.60 -2.60 -15.70
N ALA A 81 -3.25 -3.76 -15.85
CA ALA A 81 -2.86 -4.97 -15.13
C ALA A 81 -1.38 -5.30 -15.34
N ILE A 82 -0.66 -5.55 -14.27
CA ILE A 82 0.71 -6.02 -14.32
C ILE A 82 0.69 -7.45 -14.85
N GLN A 83 1.27 -7.71 -16.02
CA GLN A 83 1.38 -9.06 -16.59
C GLN A 83 0.13 -9.92 -16.35
N THR A 84 -0.97 -9.62 -17.02
CA THR A 84 -2.25 -10.35 -16.85
C THR A 84 -2.05 -11.87 -16.79
N GLY A 85 -2.47 -12.49 -15.68
CA GLY A 85 -2.32 -13.92 -15.43
C GLY A 85 -0.92 -14.38 -14.98
N ALA A 86 0.03 -13.47 -14.81
CA ALA A 86 1.40 -13.77 -14.38
C ALA A 86 1.84 -13.01 -13.12
N ALA A 87 1.21 -11.90 -12.82
CA ALA A 87 1.39 -11.15 -11.56
C ALA A 87 0.13 -10.36 -11.23
N LYS A 88 -0.09 -10.06 -9.96
CA LYS A 88 -1.14 -9.14 -9.51
C LYS A 88 -0.73 -8.39 -8.25
N ILE A 89 -1.32 -7.22 -8.04
CA ILE A 89 -1.26 -6.51 -6.77
C ILE A 89 -2.55 -6.78 -6.02
N THR A 90 -2.43 -7.08 -4.74
CA THR A 90 -3.57 -7.25 -3.84
C THR A 90 -3.51 -6.19 -2.75
N ILE A 91 -4.69 -5.82 -2.25
CA ILE A 91 -4.87 -4.89 -1.15
C ILE A 91 -5.92 -5.48 -0.20
N ASN A 92 -5.77 -5.22 1.09
CA ASN A 92 -6.85 -5.54 2.03
C ASN A 92 -7.99 -4.53 1.86
N SER A 93 -9.21 -5.03 1.88
CA SER A 93 -10.44 -4.21 1.79
C SER A 93 -11.07 -3.91 3.14
N ASP A 94 -10.62 -4.58 4.18
CA ASP A 94 -11.12 -4.40 5.55
C ASP A 94 -10.19 -3.47 6.33
N ALA A 95 -10.75 -2.77 7.30
CA ALA A 95 -9.97 -1.97 8.24
C ALA A 95 -9.04 -2.85 9.07
N VAL A 96 -7.76 -2.48 9.13
CA VAL A 96 -6.75 -3.17 9.93
C VAL A 96 -6.27 -2.21 11.01
N THR A 97 -6.70 -2.45 12.24
CA THR A 97 -6.46 -1.54 13.39
C THR A 97 -5.12 -1.76 14.06
N ALA A 98 -4.54 -2.95 13.95
CA ALA A 98 -3.30 -3.31 14.62
C ALA A 98 -2.23 -3.72 13.61
N GLY A 99 -1.07 -3.08 13.68
CA GLY A 99 0.10 -3.48 12.91
C GLY A 99 0.65 -4.81 13.38
N VAL A 100 1.09 -5.64 12.42
CA VAL A 100 1.85 -6.85 12.66
C VAL A 100 3.16 -6.78 11.88
N THR A 101 4.07 -7.69 12.18
CA THR A 101 5.32 -7.78 11.43
C THR A 101 5.03 -8.13 9.96
N PRO A 102 5.46 -7.28 9.01
CA PRO A 102 5.27 -7.55 7.58
C PRO A 102 5.86 -8.90 7.17
N VAL A 103 5.17 -9.64 6.31
CA VAL A 103 5.62 -10.94 5.82
C VAL A 103 5.76 -10.95 4.29
N ASN A 104 6.59 -11.86 3.78
CA ASN A 104 6.76 -12.13 2.35
C ASN A 104 6.11 -13.47 1.91
N THR A 105 5.13 -13.89 2.66
CA THR A 105 4.20 -14.98 2.34
C THR A 105 2.82 -14.39 2.05
N VAL A 106 1.84 -15.20 1.73
CA VAL A 106 0.47 -14.71 1.54
C VAL A 106 0.01 -13.90 2.74
N SER A 107 -0.42 -12.66 2.49
CA SER A 107 -0.91 -11.76 3.54
C SER A 107 -2.17 -12.34 4.20
N SER A 108 -2.22 -12.29 5.51
CA SER A 108 -3.40 -12.58 6.33
C SER A 108 -4.06 -11.31 6.90
N ALA A 109 -3.57 -10.14 6.52
CA ALA A 109 -4.10 -8.87 6.99
C ALA A 109 -5.42 -8.54 6.27
N GLY A 110 -6.55 -8.87 6.89
CA GLY A 110 -7.88 -8.61 6.36
C GLY A 110 -8.24 -9.41 5.10
N THR A 111 -9.29 -9.00 4.43
CA THR A 111 -9.74 -9.61 3.17
C THR A 111 -8.95 -9.05 2.00
N ARG A 112 -8.31 -9.92 1.24
CA ARG A 112 -7.48 -9.55 0.08
C ARG A 112 -8.36 -9.39 -1.16
N THR A 113 -8.25 -8.22 -1.80
CA THR A 113 -8.88 -7.91 -3.09
C THR A 113 -7.82 -7.57 -4.13
N ASP A 114 -8.13 -7.81 -5.41
CA ASP A 114 -7.26 -7.37 -6.48
C ASP A 114 -7.27 -5.83 -6.56
N PHE A 115 -6.09 -5.23 -6.44
CA PHE A 115 -5.92 -3.77 -6.49
C PHE A 115 -5.72 -3.25 -7.91
N VAL A 116 -5.64 -4.13 -8.86
CA VAL A 116 -5.37 -3.81 -10.26
C VAL A 116 -6.65 -3.52 -10.99
N VAL A 117 -6.65 -2.42 -11.76
CA VAL A 117 -7.78 -2.00 -12.59
C VAL A 117 -8.95 -1.48 -11.77
N SER A 118 -8.72 -0.58 -10.88
CA SER A 118 -9.81 0.29 -10.53
C SER A 118 -9.80 1.49 -11.48
N THR A 119 -10.82 1.59 -12.26
CA THR A 119 -11.29 2.90 -12.68
C THR A 119 -11.48 3.74 -11.41
N ALA A 120 -11.41 5.06 -11.49
CA ALA A 120 -11.66 5.94 -10.33
C ALA A 120 -12.98 5.66 -9.57
N GLY A 121 -13.75 4.66 -9.99
CA GLY A 121 -14.99 4.18 -9.36
C GLY A 121 -14.83 3.02 -8.38
N ALA A 122 -13.69 2.32 -8.32
CA ALA A 122 -13.49 1.20 -7.39
C ALA A 122 -12.52 1.60 -6.26
N LYS A 123 -12.85 2.66 -5.56
CA LYS A 123 -12.10 3.14 -4.41
C LYS A 123 -12.33 2.25 -3.20
N ILE A 124 -11.25 1.98 -2.48
CA ILE A 124 -11.26 1.21 -1.23
C ILE A 124 -11.22 2.20 -0.07
N ALA A 125 -12.19 2.11 0.82
CA ALA A 125 -12.25 2.95 2.00
C ALA A 125 -11.19 2.55 3.02
N VAL A 126 -10.58 3.55 3.64
CA VAL A 126 -9.65 3.39 4.77
C VAL A 126 -10.28 4.09 5.98
N ALA A 127 -10.47 3.36 7.06
CA ALA A 127 -11.09 3.91 8.25
C ALA A 127 -10.13 4.88 8.97
N GLY A 128 -10.70 5.90 9.57
CA GLY A 128 -9.97 6.90 10.36
C GLY A 128 -10.66 8.25 10.32
N THR A 129 -10.53 8.97 11.41
CA THR A 129 -10.91 10.39 11.55
C THR A 129 -9.73 11.10 12.21
N LEU A 130 -9.12 12.03 11.49
CA LEU A 130 -7.94 12.74 11.97
C LEU A 130 -8.35 14.16 12.33
N THR A 131 -8.17 14.55 13.59
CA THR A 131 -8.60 15.83 14.16
C THR A 131 -7.43 16.67 14.66
N SER A 132 -6.30 16.04 14.87
CA SER A 132 -5.11 16.64 15.46
C SER A 132 -3.84 16.26 14.68
N ALA A 133 -2.78 17.01 14.89
CA ALA A 133 -1.46 16.60 14.45
C ALA A 133 -1.08 15.26 15.11
N ASP A 134 -0.40 14.42 14.35
CA ASP A 134 0.00 13.05 14.70
C ASP A 134 -1.15 12.01 14.76
N ASP A 135 -2.41 12.41 14.52
CA ASP A 135 -3.48 11.43 14.32
C ASP A 135 -3.22 10.57 13.07
N GLU A 136 -3.62 9.31 13.13
CA GLU A 136 -3.35 8.30 12.11
C GLU A 136 -4.62 7.52 11.73
N SER A 137 -4.71 7.17 10.45
CA SER A 137 -5.76 6.27 9.97
C SER A 137 -5.45 4.81 10.37
N GLU A 138 -6.39 3.93 10.09
CA GLU A 138 -6.12 2.50 10.08
C GLU A 138 -5.18 2.12 8.92
N PHE A 139 -4.64 0.91 8.97
CA PHE A 139 -3.70 0.44 7.98
C PHE A 139 -4.37 0.00 6.68
N VAL A 140 -3.65 0.18 5.60
CA VAL A 140 -3.87 -0.43 4.29
C VAL A 140 -2.67 -1.33 3.98
N VAL A 141 -2.91 -2.58 3.63
CA VAL A 141 -1.83 -3.53 3.35
C VAL A 141 -1.85 -3.91 1.88
N VAL A 142 -0.74 -3.64 1.19
CA VAL A 142 -0.58 -3.90 -0.24
C VAL A 142 0.52 -4.95 -0.45
N GLN A 143 0.29 -5.91 -1.35
CA GLN A 143 1.26 -6.95 -1.65
C GLN A 143 1.26 -7.31 -3.15
N LEU A 144 2.43 -7.53 -3.72
CA LEU A 144 2.58 -8.05 -5.08
C LEU A 144 2.71 -9.58 -5.04
N GLU A 145 1.94 -10.26 -5.87
CA GLU A 145 2.04 -11.68 -6.18
C GLU A 145 2.67 -11.87 -7.54
N VAL A 146 3.66 -12.77 -7.65
CA VAL A 146 4.31 -13.14 -8.89
C VAL A 146 4.20 -14.64 -9.09
N TYR A 147 3.60 -15.06 -10.19
CA TYR A 147 3.41 -16.47 -10.52
C TYR A 147 4.58 -17.02 -11.33
N SER A 148 4.72 -18.35 -11.35
CA SER A 148 5.76 -19.04 -12.16
C SER A 148 5.64 -18.82 -13.67
N SER A 149 4.47 -18.38 -14.14
CA SER A 149 4.22 -17.99 -15.55
C SER A 149 4.73 -16.58 -15.90
N ALA A 150 5.22 -15.81 -14.93
CA ALA A 150 5.74 -14.47 -15.18
C ALA A 150 6.99 -14.53 -16.07
N THR A 151 7.18 -13.52 -16.91
CA THR A 151 8.40 -13.36 -17.70
C THR A 151 9.31 -12.33 -17.04
N GLN A 152 10.62 -12.58 -17.11
CA GLN A 152 11.60 -11.62 -16.62
C GLN A 152 11.51 -10.34 -17.45
N GLY A 153 11.36 -9.22 -16.78
CA GLY A 153 11.27 -7.91 -17.42
C GLY A 153 11.00 -6.84 -16.40
N ASN A 154 11.28 -5.63 -16.78
CA ASN A 154 10.92 -4.47 -15.97
C ASN A 154 9.40 -4.33 -16.02
N VAL A 155 8.73 -4.55 -14.92
CA VAL A 155 7.32 -4.18 -14.76
C VAL A 155 7.27 -2.66 -14.64
N THR A 156 7.63 -1.97 -15.72
CA THR A 156 7.44 -0.53 -15.87
C THR A 156 5.98 -0.28 -16.16
N GLN A 157 5.15 -0.54 -15.20
CA GLN A 157 3.78 -0.07 -15.26
C GLN A 157 3.65 1.04 -14.25
N SER A 158 3.26 2.18 -14.74
CA SER A 158 2.81 3.31 -13.94
C SER A 158 1.45 2.96 -13.30
N ASN A 159 1.46 1.98 -12.39
CA ASN A 159 0.36 1.80 -11.49
C ASN A 159 0.52 2.84 -10.41
N GLU A 160 -0.22 3.91 -10.55
CA GLU A 160 -0.25 4.97 -9.58
C GLU A 160 -1.07 4.51 -8.38
N PHE A 161 -0.48 4.57 -7.20
CA PHE A 161 -1.23 4.50 -5.95
C PHE A 161 -1.81 5.90 -5.70
N ASN A 162 -3.12 6.02 -5.76
CA ASN A 162 -3.83 7.26 -5.55
C ASN A 162 -4.62 7.21 -4.26
N TYR A 163 -4.83 8.37 -3.67
CA TYR A 163 -5.67 8.51 -2.48
C TYR A 163 -6.44 9.84 -2.49
N SER A 164 -7.50 9.88 -1.72
CA SER A 164 -8.26 11.10 -1.42
C SER A 164 -8.78 11.07 0.01
N TYR A 165 -9.11 12.22 0.53
CA TYR A 165 -9.79 12.42 1.80
C TYR A 165 -10.64 13.69 1.72
N ASP A 166 -11.59 13.82 2.64
CA ASP A 166 -12.40 15.02 2.82
C ASP A 166 -11.91 15.78 4.05
N GLU A 167 -11.69 17.08 3.92
CA GLU A 167 -11.42 17.99 5.01
C GLU A 167 -12.68 18.84 5.28
N ASN A 168 -13.16 18.85 6.53
CA ASN A 168 -14.35 19.56 6.97
C ASN A 168 -14.01 20.61 8.04
#